data_76b11d6287afaf9f46ca6e1e3c1f2b13
#
_entry.id   76b11d6287afaf9f46ca6e1e3c1f2b13
#
_cell.length_a   1.000
_cell.length_b   1.000
_cell.length_c   1.000
_cell.angle_alpha   90.00
_cell.angle_beta   90.00
_cell.angle_gamma   90.00
#
_symmetry.space_group_name_H-M   'P 1'
#
loop_
_entity.id
_entity.type
_entity.pdbx_description
1 polymer ?
#
loop_
_entity_poly.entity_id
_entity_poly.type
_entity_poly.pdbx_seq_one_letter_code
_entity_poly.pdbx_strand_id
1 'polypeptide(L)'
;MPDFLFSFYKKCMKKFSFGYGISKFYPIKIIMKKIESNFKSDFAIVQGNKMFLDPGDSLDLSIRGVYGELDTQIVKNEIRPGDVVIDVGANIGYYTLIFAKLVGNTGKVIAFEPEPKNFEILKKNISINKLTNVILEQKIVSNTNKKTKLFLANSGIVGHHTNPIKNSTNFIEVDSITLDDYLVKNNMSKKINFLKIDVEGAEIKVLEGAKTILRNDKIKIFTEFNRLAIEKLGMKPKIFLSLLSENNFKFFLPNYKINNIAETSVNELLTSNETILENLNILCKKLPV
;
A
#
# COMPACT_ATOMS: atom_id res chain seq x y z
N MET A 1 -25.28 17.82 -14.97
CA MET A 1 -26.30 16.76 -14.94
C MET A 1 -25.72 15.33 -14.77
N PRO A 2 -24.60 14.96 -15.38
CA PRO A 2 -23.99 13.65 -15.16
C PRO A 2 -23.58 13.38 -13.69
N ASP A 3 -23.02 14.37 -13.02
CA ASP A 3 -22.51 14.23 -11.64
C ASP A 3 -23.60 13.96 -10.59
N PHE A 4 -24.81 14.47 -10.80
CA PHE A 4 -25.93 14.26 -9.88
C PHE A 4 -26.47 12.82 -9.95
N LEU A 5 -26.60 12.28 -11.16
CA LEU A 5 -27.03 10.89 -11.39
C LEU A 5 -26.00 9.89 -10.86
N PHE A 6 -24.71 10.17 -11.05
CA PHE A 6 -23.62 9.35 -10.52
C PHE A 6 -23.55 9.44 -8.99
N SER A 7 -23.77 10.61 -8.41
CA SER A 7 -23.84 10.80 -6.95
C SER A 7 -25.04 10.07 -6.33
N PHE A 8 -26.19 10.11 -7.00
CA PHE A 8 -27.39 9.36 -6.60
C PHE A 8 -27.16 7.85 -6.67
N TYR A 9 -26.55 7.37 -7.77
CA TYR A 9 -26.14 5.98 -7.94
C TYR A 9 -25.22 5.53 -6.80
N LYS A 10 -24.17 6.31 -6.46
CA LYS A 10 -23.27 6.03 -5.33
C LYS A 10 -24.02 5.93 -3.99
N LYS A 11 -24.99 6.82 -3.74
CA LYS A 11 -25.84 6.77 -2.54
C LYS A 11 -26.68 5.49 -2.47
N CYS A 12 -27.26 5.10 -3.60
CA CYS A 12 -28.02 3.85 -3.69
C CYS A 12 -27.13 2.64 -3.45
N MET A 13 -25.94 2.60 -4.06
CA MET A 13 -25.00 1.51 -3.90
C MET A 13 -24.47 1.38 -2.47
N LYS A 14 -24.13 2.48 -1.80
CA LYS A 14 -23.79 2.47 -0.36
C LYS A 14 -24.90 1.87 0.51
N LYS A 15 -26.14 2.13 0.18
CA LYS A 15 -27.31 1.65 0.93
C LYS A 15 -27.62 0.17 0.67
N PHE A 16 -27.32 -0.33 -0.54
CA PHE A 16 -27.57 -1.72 -0.96
C PHE A 16 -26.40 -2.68 -0.71
N SER A 17 -25.18 -2.19 -0.50
CA SER A 17 -24.03 -3.04 -0.16
C SER A 17 -24.03 -3.49 1.30
N PHE A 18 -24.85 -2.90 2.16
CA PHE A 18 -25.05 -3.36 3.53
C PHE A 18 -26.13 -4.44 3.57
N GLY A 19 -25.74 -5.72 3.39
CA GLY A 19 -26.52 -6.87 3.88
C GLY A 19 -27.28 -7.73 2.89
N TYR A 20 -27.40 -7.37 1.62
CA TYR A 20 -28.09 -8.24 0.63
C TYR A 20 -27.17 -8.47 -0.59
N GLY A 21 -26.77 -9.74 -0.80
CA GLY A 21 -25.86 -10.19 -1.84
C GLY A 21 -26.30 -9.97 -3.30
N ILE A 22 -26.97 -8.87 -3.61
CA ILE A 22 -27.47 -8.49 -4.94
C ILE A 22 -26.31 -8.21 -5.91
N SER A 23 -25.13 -7.85 -5.42
CA SER A 23 -23.91 -7.68 -6.25
C SER A 23 -23.38 -8.98 -6.85
N LYS A 24 -23.90 -10.14 -6.47
CA LYS A 24 -23.57 -11.46 -7.05
C LYS A 24 -24.37 -11.78 -8.30
N PHE A 25 -25.44 -11.02 -8.64
CA PHE A 25 -26.21 -11.25 -9.84
C PHE A 25 -25.47 -10.68 -11.07
N TYR A 26 -24.97 -11.57 -11.91
CA TYR A 26 -24.19 -11.27 -13.12
C TYR A 26 -24.80 -10.19 -14.05
N PRO A 27 -26.15 -10.16 -14.31
CA PRO A 27 -26.76 -9.11 -15.12
C PRO A 27 -26.66 -7.71 -14.50
N ILE A 28 -26.76 -7.60 -13.19
CA ILE A 28 -26.67 -6.33 -12.48
C ILE A 28 -25.24 -5.77 -12.56
N LYS A 29 -24.23 -6.63 -12.47
CA LYS A 29 -22.82 -6.24 -12.67
C LYS A 29 -22.55 -5.65 -14.05
N ILE A 30 -23.15 -6.20 -15.10
CA ILE A 30 -22.99 -5.71 -16.48
C ILE A 30 -23.65 -4.35 -16.66
N ILE A 31 -24.88 -4.20 -16.16
CA ILE A 31 -25.61 -2.93 -16.23
C ILE A 31 -24.86 -1.87 -15.44
N MET A 32 -24.34 -2.21 -14.26
CA MET A 32 -23.54 -1.32 -13.42
C MET A 32 -22.26 -0.89 -14.13
N LYS A 33 -21.50 -1.82 -14.74
CA LYS A 33 -20.30 -1.48 -15.53
C LYS A 33 -20.62 -0.56 -16.70
N LYS A 34 -21.76 -0.74 -17.36
CA LYS A 34 -22.18 0.08 -18.50
C LYS A 34 -22.63 1.49 -18.07
N ILE A 35 -23.25 1.63 -16.89
CA ILE A 35 -23.56 2.92 -16.27
C ILE A 35 -22.26 3.62 -15.86
N GLU A 36 -21.35 2.93 -15.20
CA GLU A 36 -20.05 3.46 -14.81
C GLU A 36 -19.24 3.97 -16.02
N SER A 37 -19.18 3.19 -17.10
CA SER A 37 -18.40 3.57 -18.29
C SER A 37 -18.94 4.84 -19.00
N ASN A 38 -20.23 5.11 -18.91
CA ASN A 38 -20.87 6.26 -19.57
C ASN A 38 -20.86 7.55 -18.71
N PHE A 39 -20.63 7.43 -17.39
CA PHE A 39 -20.68 8.56 -16.47
C PHE A 39 -19.39 8.75 -15.66
N LYS A 40 -18.33 8.00 -15.99
CA LYS A 40 -17.04 8.10 -15.29
C LYS A 40 -16.44 9.48 -15.57
N SER A 41 -16.30 10.28 -14.53
CA SER A 41 -15.35 11.42 -14.59
C SER A 41 -13.92 10.86 -14.74
N ASP A 42 -13.04 11.63 -15.39
CA ASP A 42 -11.65 11.20 -15.59
C ASP A 42 -10.92 10.87 -14.28
N PHE A 43 -11.46 11.32 -13.14
CA PHE A 43 -10.94 11.07 -11.79
C PHE A 43 -12.06 10.88 -10.76
N ALA A 44 -11.77 10.19 -9.68
CA ALA A 44 -12.60 10.11 -8.48
C ALA A 44 -12.09 11.08 -7.39
N ILE A 45 -12.96 11.44 -6.44
CA ILE A 45 -12.55 12.12 -5.21
C ILE A 45 -12.36 11.06 -4.12
N VAL A 46 -11.12 10.84 -3.72
CA VAL A 46 -10.72 9.81 -2.76
C VAL A 46 -9.96 10.47 -1.62
N GLN A 47 -10.45 10.37 -0.40
CA GLN A 47 -9.85 11.03 0.78
C GLN A 47 -9.55 12.53 0.55
N GLY A 48 -10.44 13.22 -0.17
CA GLY A 48 -10.30 14.64 -0.53
C GLY A 48 -9.22 14.93 -1.58
N ASN A 49 -8.70 13.90 -2.28
CA ASN A 49 -7.79 14.01 -3.41
C ASN A 49 -8.51 13.68 -4.71
N LYS A 50 -8.11 14.35 -5.80
CA LYS A 50 -8.45 13.89 -7.14
C LYS A 50 -7.57 12.70 -7.50
N MET A 51 -8.17 11.57 -7.92
CA MET A 51 -7.42 10.38 -8.31
C MET A 51 -7.91 9.84 -9.64
N PHE A 52 -7.00 9.75 -10.61
CA PHE A 52 -7.16 8.84 -11.74
C PHE A 52 -7.06 7.41 -11.20
N LEU A 53 -7.98 6.57 -11.60
CA LEU A 53 -8.02 5.18 -11.18
C LEU A 53 -7.56 4.28 -12.33
N ASP A 54 -7.17 3.07 -12.01
CA ASP A 54 -6.94 2.04 -13.01
C ASP A 54 -8.25 1.69 -13.75
N PRO A 55 -8.17 1.16 -14.96
CA PRO A 55 -9.37 0.86 -15.77
C PRO A 55 -10.38 -0.05 -15.08
N GLY A 56 -9.91 -0.92 -14.18
CA GLY A 56 -10.73 -1.86 -13.40
C GLY A 56 -11.23 -1.32 -12.07
N ASP A 57 -10.74 -0.15 -11.62
CA ASP A 57 -10.94 0.35 -10.26
C ASP A 57 -10.70 -0.75 -9.22
N SER A 58 -9.52 -1.37 -9.31
CA SER A 58 -9.18 -2.59 -8.58
C SER A 58 -9.27 -2.44 -7.05
N LEU A 59 -9.21 -1.22 -6.54
CA LEU A 59 -9.36 -0.88 -5.13
C LEU A 59 -10.77 -0.39 -4.76
N ASP A 60 -11.75 -0.45 -5.68
CA ASP A 60 -13.14 0.04 -5.48
C ASP A 60 -13.20 1.51 -5.01
N LEU A 61 -12.21 2.34 -5.33
CA LEU A 61 -12.08 3.70 -4.83
C LEU A 61 -13.13 4.66 -5.36
N SER A 62 -13.63 4.43 -6.57
CA SER A 62 -14.70 5.26 -7.16
C SER A 62 -15.99 5.17 -6.36
N ILE A 63 -16.24 4.02 -5.74
CA ILE A 63 -17.48 3.73 -4.98
C ILE A 63 -17.27 3.99 -3.49
N ARG A 64 -16.22 3.42 -2.91
CA ARG A 64 -15.96 3.45 -1.47
C ARG A 64 -15.35 4.77 -1.01
N GLY A 65 -14.50 5.39 -1.85
CA GLY A 65 -13.73 6.59 -1.50
C GLY A 65 -12.66 6.35 -0.43
N VAL A 66 -12.48 5.09 -0.02
CA VAL A 66 -11.49 4.66 0.98
C VAL A 66 -11.08 3.21 0.73
N TYR A 67 -9.80 2.93 0.87
CA TYR A 67 -9.24 1.59 0.87
C TYR A 67 -8.76 1.25 2.29
N GLY A 68 -9.29 0.17 2.89
CA GLY A 68 -8.95 -0.18 4.27
C GLY A 68 -9.25 0.96 5.26
N GLU A 69 -10.50 1.18 5.66
CA GLU A 69 -10.90 2.36 6.45
C GLU A 69 -10.12 2.47 7.76
N LEU A 70 -10.02 1.37 8.53
CA LEU A 70 -9.26 1.36 9.77
C LEU A 70 -7.76 1.49 9.53
N ASP A 71 -7.22 0.82 8.53
CA ASP A 71 -5.80 0.92 8.15
C ASP A 71 -5.44 2.37 7.78
N THR A 72 -6.31 3.01 6.98
CA THR A 72 -6.14 4.42 6.62
C THR A 72 -6.17 5.32 7.85
N GLN A 73 -7.06 5.05 8.82
CA GLN A 73 -7.12 5.83 10.05
C GLN A 73 -5.89 5.61 10.94
N ILE A 74 -5.41 4.37 11.07
CA ILE A 74 -4.18 4.04 11.79
C ILE A 74 -3.01 4.85 11.24
N VAL A 75 -2.80 4.79 9.94
CA VAL A 75 -1.72 5.51 9.26
C VAL A 75 -1.82 7.03 9.47
N LYS A 76 -3.04 7.61 9.37
CA LYS A 76 -3.26 9.03 9.63
C LYS A 76 -2.91 9.44 11.05
N ASN A 77 -3.13 8.57 12.02
CA ASN A 77 -2.83 8.85 13.43
C ASN A 77 -1.32 8.83 13.73
N GLU A 78 -0.52 8.17 12.90
CA GLU A 78 0.91 7.97 13.16
C GLU A 78 1.82 9.03 12.48
N ILE A 79 1.33 9.73 11.47
CA ILE A 79 2.11 10.71 10.68
C ILE A 79 1.85 12.12 11.19
N ARG A 80 2.90 12.93 11.24
CA ARG A 80 2.86 14.32 11.70
C ARG A 80 3.36 15.29 10.61
N PRO A 81 2.93 16.56 10.63
CA PRO A 81 3.50 17.60 9.78
C PRO A 81 5.02 17.66 9.95
N GLY A 82 5.76 17.74 8.85
CA GLY A 82 7.22 17.75 8.82
C GLY A 82 7.87 16.37 8.73
N ASP A 83 7.13 15.27 8.88
CA ASP A 83 7.67 13.92 8.76
C ASP A 83 8.21 13.64 7.35
N VAL A 84 9.20 12.76 7.28
CA VAL A 84 9.68 12.15 6.04
C VAL A 84 9.17 10.71 6.00
N VAL A 85 8.37 10.41 4.99
CA VAL A 85 7.68 9.15 4.81
C VAL A 85 8.19 8.43 3.57
N ILE A 86 8.40 7.12 3.67
CA ILE A 86 8.66 6.25 2.51
C ILE A 86 7.42 5.37 2.28
N ASP A 87 6.95 5.33 1.03
CA ASP A 87 5.86 4.48 0.56
C ASP A 87 6.42 3.48 -0.45
N VAL A 88 6.63 2.23 -0.03
CA VAL A 88 7.13 1.14 -0.87
C VAL A 88 5.95 0.32 -1.36
N GLY A 89 5.80 0.21 -2.69
CA GLY A 89 4.61 -0.32 -3.33
C GLY A 89 3.50 0.73 -3.35
N ALA A 90 3.82 1.91 -3.89
CA ALA A 90 2.89 3.04 -3.91
C ALA A 90 1.67 2.83 -4.81
N ASN A 91 1.75 1.88 -5.73
CA ASN A 91 0.69 1.56 -6.69
C ASN A 91 0.24 2.85 -7.43
N ILE A 92 -1.05 3.10 -7.54
CA ILE A 92 -1.60 4.33 -8.16
C ILE A 92 -1.59 5.55 -7.21
N GLY A 93 -1.03 5.44 -5.99
CA GLY A 93 -0.78 6.54 -5.08
C GLY A 93 -1.82 6.80 -4.01
N TYR A 94 -2.64 5.82 -3.64
CA TYR A 94 -3.65 6.00 -2.59
C TYR A 94 -3.03 6.52 -1.29
N TYR A 95 -2.06 5.79 -0.74
CA TYR A 95 -1.37 6.20 0.49
C TYR A 95 -0.43 7.38 0.26
N THR A 96 0.27 7.42 -0.86
CA THR A 96 1.17 8.53 -1.20
C THR A 96 0.48 9.89 -1.13
N LEU A 97 -0.74 10.02 -1.67
CA LEU A 97 -1.52 11.27 -1.63
C LEU A 97 -1.95 11.64 -0.20
N ILE A 98 -2.32 10.65 0.60
CA ILE A 98 -2.66 10.86 2.02
C ILE A 98 -1.44 11.33 2.79
N PHE A 99 -0.31 10.65 2.63
CA PHE A 99 0.96 11.00 3.28
C PHE A 99 1.39 12.43 2.93
N ALA A 100 1.36 12.76 1.63
CA ALA A 100 1.78 14.09 1.17
C ALA A 100 0.98 15.23 1.81
N LYS A 101 -0.32 15.04 2.02
CA LYS A 101 -1.14 16.02 2.75
C LYS A 101 -0.82 16.07 4.25
N LEU A 102 -0.61 14.91 4.88
CA LEU A 102 -0.35 14.84 6.32
C LEU A 102 1.00 15.46 6.69
N VAL A 103 2.04 15.16 5.92
CA VAL A 103 3.38 15.71 6.21
C VAL A 103 3.47 17.21 5.87
N GLY A 104 2.59 17.73 5.02
CA GLY A 104 2.54 19.15 4.64
C GLY A 104 3.79 19.61 3.87
N ASN A 105 3.93 20.93 3.73
CA ASN A 105 4.99 21.51 2.90
C ASN A 105 6.40 21.38 3.50
N THR A 106 6.52 21.14 4.79
CA THR A 106 7.79 20.96 5.49
C THR A 106 8.26 19.52 5.54
N GLY A 107 7.35 18.56 5.31
CA GLY A 107 7.64 17.16 5.22
C GLY A 107 7.89 16.68 3.79
N LYS A 108 8.15 15.39 3.63
CA LYS A 108 8.45 14.79 2.33
C LYS A 108 7.91 13.37 2.25
N VAL A 109 7.47 12.97 1.06
CA VAL A 109 7.13 11.58 0.75
C VAL A 109 8.05 11.08 -0.36
N ILE A 110 8.57 9.86 -0.20
CA ILE A 110 9.35 9.16 -1.23
C ILE A 110 8.54 7.91 -1.58
N ALA A 111 8.04 7.85 -2.79
CA ALA A 111 7.16 6.77 -3.24
C ALA A 111 7.86 5.91 -4.30
N PHE A 112 7.92 4.61 -4.05
CA PHE A 112 8.48 3.61 -4.95
C PHE A 112 7.37 2.78 -5.56
N GLU A 113 7.28 2.79 -6.89
CA GLU A 113 6.37 1.95 -7.66
C GLU A 113 7.08 1.43 -8.91
N PRO A 114 7.35 0.13 -9.01
CA PRO A 114 8.12 -0.41 -10.12
C PRO A 114 7.33 -0.61 -11.42
N GLU A 115 6.01 -0.85 -11.33
CA GLU A 115 5.20 -1.15 -12.52
C GLU A 115 4.91 0.12 -13.33
N PRO A 116 5.26 0.17 -14.64
CA PRO A 116 5.18 1.40 -15.42
C PRO A 116 3.78 2.00 -15.53
N LYS A 117 2.73 1.18 -15.65
CA LYS A 117 1.35 1.69 -15.78
C LYS A 117 0.86 2.30 -14.47
N ASN A 118 1.13 1.64 -13.34
CA ASN A 118 0.82 2.17 -12.01
C ASN A 118 1.60 3.46 -11.75
N PHE A 119 2.89 3.47 -12.09
CA PHE A 119 3.75 4.63 -11.93
C PHE A 119 3.27 5.84 -12.75
N GLU A 120 2.80 5.64 -13.98
CA GLU A 120 2.23 6.71 -14.78
C GLU A 120 0.92 7.25 -14.20
N ILE A 121 0.06 6.39 -13.63
CA ILE A 121 -1.14 6.84 -12.92
C ILE A 121 -0.76 7.59 -11.64
N LEU A 122 0.20 7.07 -10.87
CA LEU A 122 0.74 7.73 -9.68
C LEU A 122 1.25 9.14 -10.00
N LYS A 123 2.05 9.30 -11.06
CA LYS A 123 2.53 10.63 -11.54
C LYS A 123 1.38 11.58 -11.84
N LYS A 124 0.36 11.12 -12.57
CA LYS A 124 -0.84 11.91 -12.86
C LYS A 124 -1.56 12.32 -11.58
N ASN A 125 -1.66 11.41 -10.61
CA ASN A 125 -2.32 11.65 -9.33
C ASN A 125 -1.57 12.69 -8.48
N ILE A 126 -0.25 12.66 -8.44
CA ILE A 126 0.56 13.69 -7.80
C ILE A 126 0.39 15.05 -8.49
N SER A 127 0.45 15.06 -9.82
CA SER A 127 0.35 16.29 -10.64
C SER A 127 -1.02 16.97 -10.51
N ILE A 128 -2.13 16.23 -10.62
CA ILE A 128 -3.49 16.83 -10.55
C ILE A 128 -3.79 17.42 -9.18
N ASN A 129 -3.15 16.93 -8.12
CA ASN A 129 -3.25 17.46 -6.76
C ASN A 129 -2.20 18.54 -6.46
N LYS A 130 -1.33 18.89 -7.43
CA LYS A 130 -0.28 19.92 -7.31
C LYS A 130 0.66 19.70 -6.11
N LEU A 131 0.96 18.44 -5.79
CA LEU A 131 1.83 18.10 -4.68
C LEU A 131 3.30 18.26 -5.08
N THR A 132 4.04 19.08 -4.33
CA THR A 132 5.46 19.39 -4.59
C THR A 132 6.41 18.71 -3.61
N ASN A 133 5.86 18.06 -2.59
CA ASN A 133 6.60 17.40 -1.50
C ASN A 133 6.73 15.89 -1.69
N VAL A 134 6.50 15.39 -2.93
CA VAL A 134 6.59 13.96 -3.27
C VAL A 134 7.72 13.72 -4.25
N ILE A 135 8.58 12.75 -3.95
CA ILE A 135 9.59 12.19 -4.85
C ILE A 135 9.09 10.84 -5.34
N LEU A 136 9.12 10.63 -6.65
CA LEU A 136 8.67 9.39 -7.29
C LEU A 136 9.86 8.62 -7.83
N GLU A 137 9.95 7.35 -7.51
CA GLU A 137 11.02 6.44 -7.95
C GLU A 137 10.40 5.19 -8.61
N GLN A 138 10.68 5.02 -9.90
CA GLN A 138 10.25 3.82 -10.62
C GLN A 138 11.26 2.68 -10.43
N LYS A 139 11.32 2.14 -9.22
CA LYS A 139 12.28 1.12 -8.81
C LYS A 139 11.63 0.08 -7.90
N ILE A 140 12.17 -1.11 -7.93
CA ILE A 140 11.92 -2.14 -6.92
C ILE A 140 12.77 -1.82 -5.69
N VAL A 141 12.16 -1.77 -4.51
CA VAL A 141 12.91 -1.77 -3.25
C VAL A 141 13.19 -3.22 -2.85
N SER A 142 14.44 -3.54 -2.58
CA SER A 142 14.89 -4.91 -2.30
C SER A 142 16.15 -4.92 -1.43
N ASN A 143 16.73 -6.10 -1.22
CA ASN A 143 18.02 -6.29 -0.53
C ASN A 143 19.25 -6.18 -1.43
N THR A 144 19.08 -5.86 -2.71
CA THR A 144 20.18 -5.76 -3.69
C THR A 144 19.92 -4.64 -4.69
N ASN A 145 21.02 -4.08 -5.23
CA ASN A 145 21.01 -3.08 -6.30
C ASN A 145 21.33 -3.75 -7.64
N LYS A 146 20.31 -4.17 -8.36
CA LYS A 146 20.50 -4.85 -9.67
C LYS A 146 19.22 -4.74 -10.51
N LYS A 147 19.30 -5.13 -11.77
CA LYS A 147 18.10 -5.38 -12.56
C LYS A 147 17.37 -6.62 -12.03
N THR A 148 16.08 -6.47 -11.77
CA THR A 148 15.23 -7.50 -11.17
C THR A 148 13.99 -7.69 -12.03
N LYS A 149 13.58 -8.93 -12.22
CA LYS A 149 12.34 -9.25 -12.93
C LYS A 149 11.14 -8.93 -12.04
N LEU A 150 10.21 -8.18 -12.59
CA LEU A 150 8.87 -7.95 -12.02
C LEU A 150 7.87 -8.73 -12.86
N PHE A 151 7.26 -9.75 -12.28
CA PHE A 151 6.24 -10.56 -12.94
C PHE A 151 4.89 -9.85 -12.86
N LEU A 152 4.27 -9.63 -14.01
CA LEU A 152 3.01 -8.89 -14.10
C LEU A 152 1.84 -9.84 -13.90
N ALA A 153 0.87 -9.44 -13.08
CA ALA A 153 -0.37 -10.18 -12.92
C ALA A 153 -1.19 -10.15 -14.22
N ASN A 154 -1.84 -11.27 -14.54
CA ASN A 154 -2.64 -11.39 -15.77
C ASN A 154 -3.95 -10.59 -15.74
N SER A 155 -4.38 -10.14 -14.56
CA SER A 155 -5.66 -9.44 -14.38
C SER A 155 -5.50 -8.28 -13.41
N GLY A 156 -5.32 -7.07 -13.96
CA GLY A 156 -5.34 -5.85 -13.15
C GLY A 156 -3.98 -5.35 -12.71
N ILE A 157 -4.02 -4.32 -11.88
CA ILE A 157 -2.88 -3.50 -11.43
C ILE A 157 -2.33 -3.99 -10.08
N VAL A 158 -3.00 -4.95 -9.45
CA VAL A 158 -2.66 -5.47 -8.11
C VAL A 158 -1.98 -6.84 -8.24
N GLY A 159 -1.01 -7.12 -7.39
CA GLY A 159 -0.40 -8.43 -7.29
C GLY A 159 0.79 -8.68 -8.23
N HIS A 160 1.60 -7.65 -8.51
CA HIS A 160 2.88 -7.82 -9.22
C HIS A 160 3.95 -8.35 -8.27
N HIS A 161 4.69 -9.40 -8.70
CA HIS A 161 5.62 -10.12 -7.84
C HIS A 161 7.04 -10.12 -8.38
N THR A 162 8.02 -10.15 -7.49
CA THR A 162 9.45 -10.29 -7.83
C THR A 162 9.91 -11.74 -8.09
N ASN A 163 9.03 -12.72 -7.86
CA ASN A 163 9.27 -14.12 -8.19
C ASN A 163 8.21 -14.66 -9.17
N PRO A 164 8.56 -15.64 -10.03
CA PRO A 164 7.58 -16.18 -10.97
C PRO A 164 6.42 -16.84 -10.24
N ILE A 165 5.20 -16.36 -10.50
CA ILE A 165 4.01 -17.16 -10.27
C ILE A 165 4.09 -18.37 -11.20
N LYS A 166 3.75 -19.56 -10.72
CA LYS A 166 3.81 -20.81 -11.49
C LYS A 166 3.35 -20.57 -12.95
N ASN A 167 4.29 -20.77 -13.92
CA ASN A 167 4.08 -20.59 -15.37
C ASN A 167 3.89 -19.15 -15.88
N SER A 168 4.19 -18.10 -15.12
CA SER A 168 4.15 -16.74 -15.65
C SER A 168 5.41 -16.45 -16.49
N THR A 169 5.22 -16.19 -17.77
CA THR A 169 6.28 -15.71 -18.69
C THR A 169 6.23 -14.19 -18.89
N ASN A 170 5.19 -13.52 -18.36
CA ASN A 170 5.01 -12.10 -18.53
C ASN A 170 5.76 -11.35 -17.42
N PHE A 171 6.91 -10.80 -17.73
CA PHE A 171 7.71 -9.99 -16.81
C PHE A 171 8.34 -8.79 -17.52
N ILE A 172 8.73 -7.80 -16.75
CA ILE A 172 9.57 -6.68 -17.16
C ILE A 172 10.83 -6.66 -16.29
N GLU A 173 11.91 -6.06 -16.80
CA GLU A 173 13.10 -5.79 -16.00
C GLU A 173 13.06 -4.37 -15.46
N VAL A 174 13.22 -4.24 -14.14
CA VAL A 174 13.19 -2.96 -13.42
C VAL A 174 14.44 -2.89 -12.53
N ASP A 175 15.01 -1.70 -12.39
CA ASP A 175 16.13 -1.49 -11.47
C ASP A 175 15.65 -1.68 -10.02
N SER A 176 16.41 -2.43 -9.23
CA SER A 176 16.17 -2.53 -7.79
C SER A 176 17.22 -1.74 -7.00
N ILE A 177 16.82 -1.29 -5.82
CA ILE A 177 17.65 -0.52 -4.90
C ILE A 177 17.39 -0.95 -3.46
N THR A 178 18.44 -0.93 -2.62
CA THR A 178 18.27 -1.01 -1.18
C THR A 178 17.85 0.36 -0.61
N LEU A 179 17.04 0.39 0.42
CA LEU A 179 16.72 1.66 1.08
C LEU A 179 17.97 2.29 1.71
N ASP A 180 18.87 1.48 2.26
CA ASP A 180 20.12 1.98 2.84
C ASP A 180 20.95 2.76 1.81
N ASP A 181 21.17 2.21 0.61
CA ASP A 181 21.93 2.91 -0.43
C ASP A 181 21.18 4.12 -0.99
N TYR A 182 19.85 4.01 -1.12
CA TYR A 182 19.02 5.15 -1.53
C TYR A 182 19.17 6.33 -0.56
N LEU A 183 19.10 6.06 0.74
CA LEU A 183 19.19 7.09 1.77
C LEU A 183 20.59 7.70 1.85
N VAL A 184 21.64 6.89 1.72
CA VAL A 184 23.02 7.38 1.66
C VAL A 184 23.21 8.30 0.46
N LYS A 185 22.81 7.84 -0.74
CA LYS A 185 22.93 8.60 -1.99
C LYS A 185 22.21 9.96 -1.95
N ASN A 186 21.11 10.04 -1.22
CA ASN A 186 20.29 11.25 -1.13
C ASN A 186 20.52 12.05 0.17
N ASN A 187 21.53 11.70 0.99
CA ASN A 187 21.82 12.34 2.29
C ASN A 187 20.62 12.37 3.25
N MET A 188 19.87 11.26 3.33
CA MET A 188 18.61 11.15 4.10
C MET A 188 18.66 10.12 5.22
N SER A 189 19.79 9.48 5.52
CA SER A 189 19.92 8.32 6.41
C SER A 189 19.35 8.47 7.84
N LYS A 190 19.16 9.67 8.35
CA LYS A 190 18.65 9.93 9.72
C LYS A 190 17.26 10.61 9.73
N LYS A 191 16.59 10.71 8.60
CA LYS A 191 15.41 11.58 8.48
C LYS A 191 14.07 10.86 8.37
N ILE A 192 14.07 9.53 8.29
CA ILE A 192 12.84 8.78 8.03
C ILE A 192 12.04 8.58 9.32
N ASN A 193 10.78 8.99 9.31
CA ASN A 193 9.85 8.90 10.43
C ASN A 193 8.85 7.75 10.28
N PHE A 194 8.45 7.46 9.02
CA PHE A 194 7.44 6.44 8.73
C PHE A 194 7.80 5.68 7.45
N LEU A 195 7.64 4.36 7.48
CA LEU A 195 7.85 3.47 6.34
C LEU A 195 6.59 2.61 6.13
N LYS A 196 5.93 2.76 4.97
CA LYS A 196 4.92 1.80 4.52
C LYS A 196 5.58 0.79 3.60
N ILE A 197 5.27 -0.49 3.76
CA ILE A 197 5.71 -1.58 2.88
C ILE A 197 4.49 -2.43 2.51
N ASP A 198 4.27 -2.56 1.20
CA ASP A 198 3.19 -3.35 0.63
C ASP A 198 3.65 -3.82 -0.75
N VAL A 199 4.32 -4.98 -0.78
CA VAL A 199 5.05 -5.49 -1.94
C VAL A 199 4.78 -6.97 -2.22
N GLU A 200 3.58 -7.41 -1.82
CA GLU A 200 3.01 -8.71 -2.21
C GLU A 200 3.93 -9.90 -1.88
N GLY A 201 4.42 -9.94 -0.63
CA GLY A 201 5.24 -11.01 -0.08
C GLY A 201 6.76 -10.77 -0.11
N ALA A 202 7.24 -9.70 -0.77
CA ALA A 202 8.67 -9.38 -0.82
C ALA A 202 9.16 -8.48 0.34
N GLU A 203 8.35 -8.29 1.39
CA GLU A 203 8.61 -7.41 2.54
C GLU A 203 9.93 -7.75 3.24
N ILE A 204 10.28 -9.05 3.34
CA ILE A 204 11.56 -9.50 3.91
C ILE A 204 12.73 -8.88 3.16
N LYS A 205 12.71 -8.89 1.82
CA LYS A 205 13.79 -8.32 1.01
C LYS A 205 13.90 -6.80 1.21
N VAL A 206 12.76 -6.10 1.38
CA VAL A 206 12.74 -4.67 1.69
C VAL A 206 13.40 -4.41 3.04
N LEU A 207 13.02 -5.16 4.08
CA LEU A 207 13.59 -5.03 5.43
C LEU A 207 15.08 -5.36 5.48
N GLU A 208 15.53 -6.39 4.77
CA GLU A 208 16.96 -6.74 4.64
C GLU A 208 17.79 -5.62 4.01
N GLY A 209 17.18 -4.82 3.11
CA GLY A 209 17.79 -3.66 2.47
C GLY A 209 17.61 -2.33 3.22
N ALA A 210 17.02 -2.36 4.44
CA ALA A 210 16.64 -1.18 5.22
C ALA A 210 17.25 -1.15 6.62
N LYS A 211 18.43 -1.70 6.82
CA LYS A 211 19.07 -1.88 8.14
C LYS A 211 19.25 -0.58 8.90
N THR A 212 19.59 0.50 8.21
CA THR A 212 19.75 1.83 8.80
C THR A 212 18.42 2.36 9.34
N ILE A 213 17.31 2.14 8.59
CA ILE A 213 15.97 2.51 9.03
C ILE A 213 15.56 1.69 10.25
N LEU A 214 15.79 0.38 10.23
CA LEU A 214 15.42 -0.51 11.32
C LEU A 214 16.12 -0.16 12.65
N ARG A 215 17.30 0.45 12.61
CA ARG A 215 18.04 0.91 13.81
C ARG A 215 17.54 2.24 14.36
N ASN A 216 16.74 3.00 13.61
CA ASN A 216 16.20 4.27 14.07
C ASN A 216 15.13 4.03 15.16
N ASP A 217 15.32 4.61 16.35
CA ASP A 217 14.41 4.39 17.49
C ASP A 217 13.05 5.06 17.36
N LYS A 218 12.92 6.05 16.47
CA LYS A 218 11.68 6.81 16.26
C LYS A 218 10.88 6.34 15.03
N ILE A 219 11.42 5.36 14.28
CA ILE A 219 10.74 4.85 13.09
C ILE A 219 9.46 4.09 13.43
N LYS A 220 8.45 4.29 12.63
CA LYS A 220 7.24 3.49 12.63
C LYS A 220 7.11 2.82 11.27
N ILE A 221 6.72 1.56 11.26
CA ILE A 221 6.56 0.78 10.05
C ILE A 221 5.13 0.29 9.95
N PHE A 222 4.48 0.53 8.84
CA PHE A 222 3.17 -0.03 8.51
C PHE A 222 3.34 -0.96 7.31
N THR A 223 3.08 -2.23 7.50
CA THR A 223 3.41 -3.25 6.49
C THR A 223 2.35 -4.34 6.41
N GLU A 224 2.14 -4.85 5.20
CA GLU A 224 1.40 -6.09 5.03
C GLU A 224 2.21 -7.26 5.60
N PHE A 225 1.52 -8.20 6.25
CA PHE A 225 2.04 -9.50 6.67
C PHE A 225 1.17 -10.60 6.08
N ASN A 226 1.53 -11.05 4.90
CA ASN A 226 0.85 -12.12 4.19
C ASN A 226 1.73 -13.39 4.22
N ARG A 227 1.42 -14.30 5.14
CA ARG A 227 2.19 -15.55 5.33
C ARG A 227 2.27 -16.36 4.05
N LEU A 228 1.14 -16.53 3.36
CA LEU A 228 1.08 -17.32 2.13
C LEU A 228 1.88 -16.68 0.99
N ALA A 229 1.83 -15.36 0.85
CA ALA A 229 2.62 -14.66 -0.15
C ALA A 229 4.13 -14.82 0.11
N ILE A 230 4.56 -14.66 1.36
CA ILE A 230 5.94 -14.85 1.79
C ILE A 230 6.41 -16.28 1.49
N GLU A 231 5.61 -17.30 1.84
CA GLU A 231 5.93 -18.72 1.59
C GLU A 231 5.97 -19.07 0.10
N LYS A 232 5.05 -18.51 -0.71
CA LYS A 232 5.08 -18.66 -2.18
C LYS A 232 6.37 -18.13 -2.80
N LEU A 233 7.00 -17.14 -2.17
CA LEU A 233 8.30 -16.62 -2.58
C LEU A 233 9.49 -17.44 -2.04
N GLY A 234 9.23 -18.57 -1.38
CA GLY A 234 10.24 -19.46 -0.79
C GLY A 234 10.87 -18.93 0.50
N MET A 235 10.27 -17.92 1.12
CA MET A 235 10.75 -17.34 2.38
C MET A 235 9.91 -17.84 3.57
N LYS A 236 10.44 -17.68 4.78
CA LYS A 236 9.75 -18.10 6.01
C LYS A 236 9.15 -16.88 6.73
N PRO A 237 7.84 -16.84 7.03
CA PRO A 237 7.20 -15.73 7.75
C PRO A 237 7.88 -15.38 9.07
N LYS A 238 8.48 -16.37 9.75
CA LYS A 238 9.27 -16.15 10.97
C LYS A 238 10.43 -15.18 10.75
N ILE A 239 11.09 -15.20 9.58
CA ILE A 239 12.21 -14.30 9.27
C ILE A 239 11.74 -12.85 9.27
N PHE A 240 10.57 -12.57 8.67
CA PHE A 240 9.97 -11.24 8.70
C PHE A 240 9.80 -10.72 10.13
N LEU A 241 9.21 -11.53 11.00
CA LEU A 241 8.97 -11.15 12.40
C LEU A 241 10.26 -11.02 13.19
N SER A 242 11.25 -11.91 12.94
CA SER A 242 12.57 -11.85 13.60
C SER A 242 13.32 -10.57 13.25
N LEU A 243 13.35 -10.17 11.97
CA LEU A 243 14.00 -8.92 11.53
C LEU A 243 13.46 -7.68 12.28
N LEU A 244 12.19 -7.67 12.57
CA LEU A 244 11.56 -6.56 13.30
C LEU A 244 11.76 -6.70 14.83
N SER A 245 11.51 -7.87 15.41
CA SER A 245 11.63 -8.09 16.86
C SER A 245 13.07 -7.93 17.38
N GLU A 246 14.09 -8.38 16.62
CA GLU A 246 15.50 -8.19 16.92
C GLU A 246 15.94 -6.71 16.89
N ASN A 247 15.16 -5.86 16.20
CA ASN A 247 15.33 -4.41 16.23
C ASN A 247 14.37 -3.70 17.22
N ASN A 248 13.84 -4.42 18.21
CA ASN A 248 12.99 -3.92 19.29
C ASN A 248 11.61 -3.39 18.86
N PHE A 249 11.08 -3.81 17.72
CA PHE A 249 9.72 -3.46 17.34
C PHE A 249 8.69 -4.31 18.09
N LYS A 250 7.63 -3.65 18.52
CA LYS A 250 6.36 -4.23 18.97
C LYS A 250 5.36 -4.21 17.83
N PHE A 251 4.44 -5.16 17.81
CA PHE A 251 3.47 -5.37 16.76
C PHE A 251 2.07 -4.97 17.24
N PHE A 252 1.35 -4.25 16.38
CA PHE A 252 -0.02 -3.80 16.65
C PHE A 252 -0.89 -4.13 15.46
N LEU A 253 -2.01 -4.82 15.70
CA LEU A 253 -2.99 -5.19 14.68
C LEU A 253 -4.20 -4.25 14.71
N PRO A 254 -4.81 -3.98 13.55
CA PRO A 254 -6.13 -3.39 13.49
C PRO A 254 -7.15 -4.26 14.24
N ASN A 255 -7.84 -3.67 15.19
CA ASN A 255 -8.95 -4.32 15.89
C ASN A 255 -10.27 -3.67 15.46
N TYR A 256 -10.92 -4.29 14.50
CA TYR A 256 -12.15 -3.77 13.89
C TYR A 256 -13.34 -3.74 14.87
N LYS A 257 -13.31 -4.51 15.96
CA LYS A 257 -14.40 -4.51 16.97
C LYS A 257 -14.41 -3.23 17.80
N ILE A 258 -13.24 -2.71 18.13
CA ILE A 258 -13.10 -1.50 18.96
C ILE A 258 -12.62 -0.29 18.15
N ASN A 259 -12.51 -0.44 16.84
CA ASN A 259 -12.03 0.57 15.89
C ASN A 259 -10.69 1.21 16.34
N ASN A 260 -9.75 0.39 16.77
CA ASN A 260 -8.44 0.78 17.30
C ASN A 260 -7.38 -0.27 16.95
N ILE A 261 -6.16 -0.10 17.48
CA ILE A 261 -5.09 -1.09 17.39
C ILE A 261 -4.95 -1.86 18.69
N ALA A 262 -4.54 -3.13 18.59
CA ALA A 262 -4.20 -3.97 19.75
C ALA A 262 -2.79 -4.52 19.58
N GLU A 263 -1.99 -4.51 20.68
CA GLU A 263 -0.68 -5.16 20.69
C GLU A 263 -0.85 -6.68 20.50
N THR A 264 0.05 -7.28 19.75
CA THR A 264 0.11 -8.71 19.52
C THR A 264 1.53 -9.24 19.61
N SER A 265 1.67 -10.54 19.80
CA SER A 265 2.96 -11.21 19.92
C SER A 265 3.37 -11.92 18.62
N VAL A 266 4.68 -12.18 18.49
CA VAL A 266 5.22 -13.02 17.40
C VAL A 266 4.54 -14.40 17.36
N ASN A 267 4.28 -15.00 18.53
CA ASN A 267 3.63 -16.31 18.58
C ASN A 267 2.19 -16.25 18.07
N GLU A 268 1.41 -15.24 18.47
CA GLU A 268 0.04 -15.05 17.96
C GLU A 268 0.04 -14.86 16.45
N LEU A 269 0.96 -14.07 15.90
CA LEU A 269 1.10 -13.86 14.45
C LEU A 269 1.47 -15.14 13.68
N LEU A 270 2.20 -16.06 14.31
CA LEU A 270 2.60 -17.32 13.67
C LEU A 270 1.57 -18.45 13.84
N THR A 271 0.77 -18.44 14.93
CA THR A 271 -0.11 -19.54 15.29
C THR A 271 -1.59 -19.29 15.01
N SER A 272 -1.99 -18.04 14.79
CA SER A 272 -3.39 -17.72 14.47
C SER A 272 -3.85 -18.39 13.18
N ASN A 273 -5.11 -18.82 13.17
CA ASN A 273 -5.72 -19.57 12.07
C ASN A 273 -5.60 -18.83 10.72
N GLU A 274 -5.23 -19.56 9.68
CA GLU A 274 -4.91 -19.06 8.34
C GLU A 274 -5.99 -18.15 7.72
N THR A 275 -7.26 -18.41 8.00
CA THR A 275 -8.40 -17.65 7.46
C THR A 275 -8.50 -16.19 7.96
N ILE A 276 -7.85 -15.84 9.06
CA ILE A 276 -7.90 -14.49 9.65
C ILE A 276 -6.68 -13.66 9.24
N LEU A 277 -5.59 -14.31 8.78
CA LEU A 277 -4.28 -13.70 8.57
C LEU A 277 -3.87 -13.57 7.09
N GLU A 278 -4.78 -13.82 6.16
CA GLU A 278 -4.44 -13.83 4.72
C GLU A 278 -4.14 -12.45 4.12
N ASN A 279 -4.22 -11.36 4.81
CA ASN A 279 -3.82 -10.01 4.37
C ASN A 279 -3.90 -9.05 5.55
N LEU A 280 -3.04 -9.25 6.55
CA LEU A 280 -3.00 -8.37 7.71
C LEU A 280 -2.03 -7.21 7.50
N ASN A 281 -2.51 -6.01 7.72
CA ASN A 281 -1.63 -4.88 7.94
C ASN A 281 -1.19 -4.82 9.41
N ILE A 282 0.10 -4.67 9.64
CA ILE A 282 0.69 -4.57 10.96
C ILE A 282 1.36 -3.21 11.13
N LEU A 283 1.05 -2.52 12.21
CA LEU A 283 1.82 -1.36 12.65
C LEU A 283 2.91 -1.83 13.60
N CYS A 284 4.17 -1.53 13.27
CA CYS A 284 5.34 -1.85 14.07
C CYS A 284 5.94 -0.57 14.64
N LYS A 285 6.09 -0.51 15.96
CA LYS A 285 6.67 0.65 16.68
C LYS A 285 7.66 0.18 17.73
N LYS A 286 8.70 0.99 17.96
CA LYS A 286 9.53 0.87 19.15
C LYS A 286 8.89 1.65 20.27
N LEU A 287 8.73 1.03 21.41
CA LEU A 287 8.25 1.71 22.61
C LEU A 287 9.41 2.46 23.28
N PRO A 288 9.17 3.64 23.86
CA PRO A 288 10.18 4.31 24.67
C PRO A 288 10.65 3.37 25.77
N VAL A 289 11.97 3.31 25.98
CA VAL A 289 12.58 2.61 27.11
C VAL A 289 12.31 3.40 28.39
#